data_4bb1e83b152d4f8dc8091e417e6bb9b8
#
_entry.id   4bb1e83b152d4f8dc8091e417e6bb9b8
#
_cell.length_a   1.000
_cell.length_b   1.000
_cell.length_c   1.000
_cell.angle_alpha   90.00
_cell.angle_beta   90.00
_cell.angle_gamma   90.00
#
_symmetry.space_group_name_H-M   'P 1'
#
loop_
_entity.id
_entity.type
_entity.pdbx_description
1 polymer ?
#
loop_
_entity_poly.entity_id
_entity_poly.type
_entity_poly.pdbx_seq_one_letter_code
_entity_poly.pdbx_strand_id
1 'polypeptide(L)'
;MKLYAEEHGDGHPLLLITGLGYAIWSWQRQLPVWSQQFRCVAVDNRGTGRSPKPPGPYTIEELADDAAEALDGRRAHVAGFSMGGYIAQTLTVRHPDLVDRLVLVCTATGGPGVVPTPKETAAAWKVNVDRTPPEFARATMPLSFRPGWTDEHPDDFEGLLADRLEYPTPPECWRAQYDACVDWGSRSTQVEQIEAPTLVVHGDADRIVPYENGVELERRIPGSRFEAFPGGGHLLFIEEAPRFNAMVSSFLSD
;
A
#
# COMPACT_ATOMS: atom_id res chain seq x y z
N MET A 1 -13.98 -11.58 -3.16
CA MET A 1 -14.91 -11.66 -1.97
C MET A 1 -15.28 -10.26 -1.52
N LYS A 2 -16.44 -10.05 -0.87
CA LYS A 2 -16.83 -8.73 -0.38
C LYS A 2 -15.91 -8.28 0.76
N LEU A 3 -15.10 -7.25 0.51
CA LEU A 3 -14.25 -6.61 1.51
C LEU A 3 -15.06 -5.67 2.40
N TYR A 4 -14.53 -5.39 3.60
CA TYR A 4 -14.95 -4.24 4.36
C TYR A 4 -14.41 -2.98 3.68
N ALA A 5 -15.28 -2.01 3.45
CA ALA A 5 -14.95 -0.74 2.83
C ALA A 5 -15.59 0.42 3.59
N GLU A 6 -14.90 1.54 3.67
CA GLU A 6 -15.44 2.82 4.12
C GLU A 6 -15.47 3.77 2.94
N GLU A 7 -16.60 4.47 2.77
CA GLU A 7 -16.76 5.48 1.74
C GLU A 7 -16.87 6.86 2.37
N HIS A 8 -16.07 7.82 1.89
CA HIS A 8 -16.03 9.20 2.37
C HIS A 8 -16.02 10.17 1.19
N GLY A 9 -16.86 11.22 1.24
CA GLY A 9 -17.00 12.18 0.13
C GLY A 9 -17.93 11.70 -0.98
N ASP A 10 -18.11 12.53 -2.02
CA ASP A 10 -19.11 12.34 -3.08
C ASP A 10 -18.59 12.64 -4.50
N GLY A 11 -17.29 12.96 -4.66
CA GLY A 11 -16.66 13.24 -5.94
C GLY A 11 -16.38 11.98 -6.79
N HIS A 12 -15.43 12.12 -7.74
CA HIS A 12 -14.96 10.99 -8.54
C HIS A 12 -14.39 9.88 -7.64
N PRO A 13 -14.67 8.59 -7.91
CA PRO A 13 -14.20 7.51 -7.05
C PRO A 13 -12.67 7.45 -6.97
N LEU A 14 -12.16 7.25 -5.74
CA LEU A 14 -10.75 7.01 -5.45
C LEU A 14 -10.62 5.78 -4.53
N LEU A 15 -10.15 4.67 -5.09
CA LEU A 15 -9.90 3.44 -4.34
C LEU A 15 -8.56 3.52 -3.62
N LEU A 16 -8.57 3.23 -2.31
CA LEU A 16 -7.39 3.24 -1.44
C LEU A 16 -7.08 1.83 -0.95
N ILE A 17 -5.94 1.28 -1.39
CA ILE A 17 -5.52 -0.10 -1.13
C ILE A 17 -4.32 -0.10 -0.18
N THR A 18 -4.44 -0.85 0.91
CA THR A 18 -3.44 -0.88 1.99
C THR A 18 -2.31 -1.89 1.74
N GLY A 19 -1.19 -1.73 2.46
CA GLY A 19 -0.06 -2.66 2.43
C GLY A 19 -0.26 -3.93 3.26
N LEU A 20 0.77 -4.76 3.29
CA LEU A 20 0.84 -6.03 4.02
C LEU A 20 0.57 -5.84 5.52
N GLY A 21 -0.50 -6.45 6.02
CA GLY A 21 -0.88 -6.38 7.44
C GLY A 21 -1.34 -5.00 7.91
N TYR A 22 -1.61 -4.09 6.98
CA TYR A 22 -2.21 -2.77 7.23
C TYR A 22 -3.70 -2.76 6.90
N ALA A 23 -4.44 -1.85 7.52
CA ALA A 23 -5.87 -1.65 7.33
C ALA A 23 -6.18 -0.17 7.03
N ILE A 24 -7.44 0.18 6.85
CA ILE A 24 -7.91 1.53 6.47
C ILE A 24 -7.30 2.64 7.34
N TRP A 25 -7.05 2.39 8.63
CA TRP A 25 -6.43 3.34 9.54
C TRP A 25 -5.15 3.98 8.97
N SER A 26 -4.40 3.26 8.15
CA SER A 26 -3.16 3.78 7.54
C SER A 26 -3.41 4.98 6.61
N TRP A 27 -4.62 5.16 6.10
CA TRP A 27 -5.03 6.30 5.27
C TRP A 27 -5.68 7.44 6.06
N GLN A 28 -5.64 7.40 7.40
CA GLN A 28 -6.33 8.38 8.26
C GLN A 28 -5.89 9.84 8.05
N ARG A 29 -4.68 10.08 7.54
CA ARG A 29 -4.17 11.42 7.21
C ARG A 29 -4.53 11.87 5.80
N GLN A 30 -4.98 10.96 4.95
CA GLN A 30 -5.39 11.20 3.56
C GLN A 30 -6.90 11.40 3.45
N LEU A 31 -7.67 10.53 4.09
CA LEU A 31 -9.13 10.51 4.00
C LEU A 31 -9.80 11.87 4.27
N PRO A 32 -9.47 12.64 5.33
CA PRO A 32 -10.11 13.94 5.60
C PRO A 32 -9.81 15.01 4.54
N VAL A 33 -8.69 14.88 3.82
CA VAL A 33 -8.28 15.82 2.78
C VAL A 33 -8.89 15.43 1.44
N TRP A 34 -8.72 14.17 1.06
CA TRP A 34 -9.13 13.69 -0.27
C TRP A 34 -10.65 13.55 -0.40
N SER A 35 -11.36 13.25 0.69
CA SER A 35 -12.83 13.18 0.68
C SER A 35 -13.53 14.54 0.41
N GLN A 36 -12.79 15.64 0.43
CA GLN A 36 -13.30 16.95 0.02
C GLN A 36 -13.43 17.08 -1.50
N GLN A 37 -12.75 16.24 -2.27
CA GLN A 37 -12.70 16.30 -3.74
C GLN A 37 -13.11 14.97 -4.40
N PHE A 38 -12.88 13.86 -3.71
CA PHE A 38 -13.08 12.52 -4.23
C PHE A 38 -14.05 11.73 -3.34
N ARG A 39 -14.72 10.74 -3.93
CA ARG A 39 -15.39 9.68 -3.20
C ARG A 39 -14.35 8.61 -2.86
N CYS A 40 -13.70 8.76 -1.72
CA CYS A 40 -12.69 7.80 -1.24
C CYS A 40 -13.36 6.49 -0.85
N VAL A 41 -12.96 5.39 -1.49
CA VAL A 41 -13.35 4.02 -1.16
C VAL A 41 -12.12 3.34 -0.56
N ALA A 42 -12.01 3.35 0.76
CA ALA A 42 -10.90 2.74 1.47
C ALA A 42 -11.25 1.29 1.86
N VAL A 43 -10.39 0.34 1.54
CA VAL A 43 -10.66 -1.08 1.77
C VAL A 43 -9.65 -1.70 2.75
N ASP A 44 -10.17 -2.56 3.63
CA ASP A 44 -9.36 -3.55 4.32
C ASP A 44 -9.19 -4.76 3.41
N ASN A 45 -7.96 -5.13 3.08
CA ASN A 45 -7.69 -6.30 2.27
C ASN A 45 -8.14 -7.58 2.99
N ARG A 46 -8.41 -8.68 2.24
CA ARG A 46 -8.66 -9.98 2.89
C ARG A 46 -7.55 -10.32 3.88
N GLY A 47 -7.93 -10.79 5.05
CA GLY A 47 -7.01 -11.12 6.13
C GLY A 47 -6.68 -9.96 7.08
N THR A 48 -7.08 -8.72 6.79
CA THR A 48 -6.78 -7.55 7.65
C THR A 48 -8.04 -6.84 8.13
N GLY A 49 -7.86 -5.99 9.12
CA GLY A 49 -8.89 -5.07 9.60
C GLY A 49 -10.21 -5.76 9.91
N ARG A 50 -11.28 -5.22 9.36
CA ARG A 50 -12.67 -5.74 9.49
C ARG A 50 -13.07 -6.66 8.35
N SER A 51 -12.22 -6.83 7.33
CA SER A 51 -12.48 -7.77 6.24
C SER A 51 -12.43 -9.23 6.68
N PRO A 52 -13.09 -10.13 5.93
CA PRO A 52 -13.02 -11.56 6.18
C PRO A 52 -11.57 -12.08 6.19
N LYS A 53 -11.33 -13.07 7.06
CA LYS A 53 -10.01 -13.67 7.29
C LYS A 53 -10.01 -15.16 6.93
N PRO A 54 -10.22 -15.52 5.63
CA PRO A 54 -10.20 -16.92 5.21
C PRO A 54 -8.81 -17.51 5.41
N PRO A 55 -8.67 -18.83 5.56
CA PRO A 55 -7.36 -19.47 5.52
C PRO A 55 -6.69 -19.23 4.16
N GLY A 56 -5.33 -19.10 4.19
CA GLY A 56 -4.53 -19.04 2.96
C GLY A 56 -4.47 -20.38 2.19
N PRO A 57 -3.75 -20.45 1.09
CA PRO A 57 -2.91 -19.36 0.56
C PRO A 57 -3.72 -18.23 -0.08
N TYR A 58 -3.12 -17.03 -0.17
CA TYR A 58 -3.65 -15.91 -0.98
C TYR A 58 -2.79 -15.68 -2.20
N THR A 59 -3.35 -14.99 -3.21
CA THR A 59 -2.59 -14.49 -4.36
C THR A 59 -2.86 -13.00 -4.55
N ILE A 60 -1.93 -12.27 -5.16
CA ILE A 60 -2.13 -10.84 -5.46
C ILE A 60 -3.26 -10.67 -6.48
N GLU A 61 -3.44 -11.63 -7.37
CA GLU A 61 -4.53 -11.66 -8.36
C GLU A 61 -5.91 -11.73 -7.67
N GLU A 62 -6.06 -12.58 -6.66
CA GLU A 62 -7.30 -12.65 -5.87
C GLU A 62 -7.56 -11.37 -5.07
N LEU A 63 -6.49 -10.76 -4.52
CA LEU A 63 -6.59 -9.49 -3.81
C LEU A 63 -6.99 -8.35 -4.77
N ALA A 64 -6.51 -8.39 -6.01
CA ALA A 64 -6.87 -7.42 -7.06
C ALA A 64 -8.34 -7.58 -7.51
N ASP A 65 -8.81 -8.82 -7.67
CA ASP A 65 -10.21 -9.09 -8.00
C ASP A 65 -11.17 -8.67 -6.85
N ASP A 66 -10.75 -8.85 -5.58
CA ASP A 66 -11.51 -8.34 -4.42
C ASP A 66 -11.59 -6.80 -4.43
N ALA A 67 -10.47 -6.13 -4.75
CA ALA A 67 -10.42 -4.68 -4.85
C ALA A 67 -11.28 -4.14 -6.01
N ALA A 68 -11.31 -4.86 -7.15
CA ALA A 68 -12.19 -4.56 -8.27
C ALA A 68 -13.67 -4.71 -7.88
N GLU A 69 -14.03 -5.76 -7.12
CA GLU A 69 -15.40 -5.96 -6.61
C GLU A 69 -15.84 -4.79 -5.71
N ALA A 70 -14.93 -4.20 -4.92
CA ALA A 70 -15.24 -3.05 -4.05
C ALA A 70 -15.62 -1.79 -4.83
N LEU A 71 -15.24 -1.68 -6.09
CA LEU A 71 -15.63 -0.57 -6.97
C LEU A 71 -17.06 -0.69 -7.49
N ASP A 72 -17.69 -1.86 -7.41
CA ASP A 72 -19.06 -2.11 -7.88
C ASP A 72 -19.28 -1.63 -9.35
N GLY A 73 -18.31 -1.94 -10.23
CA GLY A 73 -18.29 -1.56 -11.64
C GLY A 73 -18.00 -0.07 -11.91
N ARG A 74 -17.72 0.73 -10.90
CA ARG A 74 -17.38 2.16 -11.05
C ARG A 74 -15.92 2.28 -11.53
N ARG A 75 -15.69 3.14 -12.50
CA ARG A 75 -14.35 3.57 -12.86
C ARG A 75 -13.81 4.53 -11.82
N ALA A 76 -12.54 4.39 -11.42
CA ALA A 76 -11.95 5.09 -10.28
C ALA A 76 -10.48 5.44 -10.51
N HIS A 77 -10.00 6.45 -9.81
CA HIS A 77 -8.58 6.54 -9.49
C HIS A 77 -8.22 5.46 -8.48
N VAL A 78 -6.99 4.95 -8.52
CA VAL A 78 -6.53 3.90 -7.62
C VAL A 78 -5.21 4.33 -6.98
N ALA A 79 -5.14 4.28 -5.65
CA ALA A 79 -3.91 4.50 -4.91
C ALA A 79 -3.60 3.27 -4.05
N GLY A 80 -2.37 2.74 -4.17
CA GLY A 80 -1.93 1.59 -3.39
C GLY A 80 -0.50 1.76 -2.88
N PHE A 81 -0.26 1.42 -1.61
CA PHE A 81 1.10 1.43 -1.07
C PHE A 81 1.60 0.01 -0.76
N SER A 82 2.91 -0.22 -0.95
CA SER A 82 3.56 -1.50 -0.64
C SER A 82 2.87 -2.68 -1.37
N MET A 83 2.39 -3.71 -0.65
CA MET A 83 1.54 -4.77 -1.20
C MET A 83 0.31 -4.20 -1.93
N GLY A 84 -0.29 -3.13 -1.42
CA GLY A 84 -1.40 -2.44 -2.11
C GLY A 84 -1.00 -1.91 -3.49
N GLY A 85 0.27 -1.58 -3.69
CA GLY A 85 0.82 -1.26 -5.00
C GLY A 85 0.90 -2.47 -5.95
N TYR A 86 1.20 -3.67 -5.45
CA TYR A 86 1.13 -4.92 -6.24
C TYR A 86 -0.30 -5.21 -6.68
N ILE A 87 -1.24 -5.05 -5.73
CA ILE A 87 -2.68 -5.21 -5.98
C ILE A 87 -3.14 -4.18 -7.01
N ALA A 88 -2.79 -2.91 -6.87
CA ALA A 88 -3.18 -1.83 -7.77
C ALA A 88 -2.63 -2.02 -9.20
N GLN A 89 -1.36 -2.43 -9.35
CA GLN A 89 -0.76 -2.80 -10.64
C GLN A 89 -1.52 -3.96 -11.28
N THR A 90 -1.76 -5.02 -10.51
CA THR A 90 -2.48 -6.22 -10.99
C THR A 90 -3.92 -5.89 -11.38
N LEU A 91 -4.62 -5.09 -10.57
CA LEU A 91 -5.96 -4.59 -10.88
C LEU A 91 -5.95 -3.81 -12.20
N THR A 92 -5.00 -2.89 -12.39
CA THR A 92 -4.94 -2.07 -13.60
C THR A 92 -4.69 -2.90 -14.86
N VAL A 93 -3.84 -3.93 -14.78
CA VAL A 93 -3.58 -4.83 -15.92
C VAL A 93 -4.78 -5.75 -16.20
N ARG A 94 -5.46 -6.26 -15.18
CA ARG A 94 -6.57 -7.21 -15.34
C ARG A 94 -7.91 -6.55 -15.64
N HIS A 95 -8.11 -5.34 -15.14
CA HIS A 95 -9.35 -4.57 -15.24
C HIS A 95 -9.09 -3.13 -15.68
N PRO A 96 -8.45 -2.90 -16.85
CA PRO A 96 -8.01 -1.57 -17.28
C PRO A 96 -9.17 -0.57 -17.40
N ASP A 97 -10.37 -1.04 -17.72
CA ASP A 97 -11.56 -0.20 -17.83
C ASP A 97 -12.04 0.38 -16.48
N LEU A 98 -11.57 -0.16 -15.35
CA LEU A 98 -11.91 0.31 -14.01
C LEU A 98 -10.95 1.38 -13.48
N VAL A 99 -9.81 1.62 -14.14
CA VAL A 99 -8.77 2.51 -13.60
C VAL A 99 -8.59 3.75 -14.47
N ASP A 100 -8.81 4.93 -13.88
CA ASP A 100 -8.57 6.21 -14.56
C ASP A 100 -7.14 6.69 -14.42
N ARG A 101 -6.64 6.74 -13.18
CA ARG A 101 -5.27 7.13 -12.81
C ARG A 101 -4.76 6.22 -11.71
N LEU A 102 -3.47 5.98 -11.70
CA LEU A 102 -2.81 5.08 -10.76
C LEU A 102 -1.77 5.82 -9.93
N VAL A 103 -1.82 5.64 -8.61
CA VAL A 103 -0.80 6.14 -7.67
C VAL A 103 -0.16 4.94 -6.96
N LEU A 104 1.14 4.77 -7.15
CA LEU A 104 1.94 3.69 -6.59
C LEU A 104 2.90 4.25 -5.55
N VAL A 105 2.74 3.86 -4.28
CA VAL A 105 3.49 4.43 -3.15
C VAL A 105 4.38 3.36 -2.52
N CYS A 106 5.69 3.60 -2.44
CA CYS A 106 6.64 2.72 -1.75
C CYS A 106 6.45 1.25 -2.11
N THR A 107 6.43 0.94 -3.40
CA THR A 107 6.15 -0.39 -3.95
C THR A 107 7.17 -0.77 -5.03
N ALA A 108 7.06 -1.99 -5.55
CA ALA A 108 7.97 -2.52 -6.55
C ALA A 108 7.21 -3.11 -7.74
N THR A 109 7.92 -3.45 -8.80
CA THR A 109 7.41 -4.38 -9.82
C THR A 109 7.67 -5.82 -9.36
N GLY A 110 7.22 -6.81 -10.13
CA GLY A 110 7.74 -8.18 -10.01
C GLY A 110 8.88 -8.43 -11.01
N GLY A 111 9.59 -9.54 -10.82
CA GLY A 111 10.61 -10.06 -11.74
C GLY A 111 12.04 -9.70 -11.39
N PRO A 112 12.98 -9.92 -12.33
CA PRO A 112 14.42 -9.93 -12.03
C PRO A 112 15.04 -8.57 -11.69
N GLY A 113 14.31 -7.46 -11.91
CA GLY A 113 14.76 -6.11 -11.56
C GLY A 113 14.46 -5.69 -10.11
N VAL A 114 13.74 -6.52 -9.35
CA VAL A 114 13.34 -6.19 -7.97
C VAL A 114 14.55 -6.22 -7.04
N VAL A 115 14.76 -5.13 -6.32
CA VAL A 115 15.68 -5.05 -5.19
C VAL A 115 14.94 -5.57 -3.95
N PRO A 116 15.44 -6.66 -3.33
CA PRO A 116 14.72 -7.28 -2.22
C PRO A 116 14.74 -6.42 -0.96
N THR A 117 13.74 -6.65 -0.09
CA THR A 117 13.72 -6.08 1.26
C THR A 117 15.07 -6.26 1.97
N PRO A 118 15.61 -5.23 2.62
CA PRO A 118 16.88 -5.30 3.35
C PRO A 118 16.90 -6.45 4.34
N LYS A 119 18.08 -7.11 4.46
CA LYS A 119 18.24 -8.31 5.29
C LYS A 119 17.85 -8.09 6.76
N GLU A 120 18.12 -6.91 7.29
CA GLU A 120 17.81 -6.52 8.67
C GLU A 120 16.28 -6.51 8.88
N THR A 121 15.54 -5.93 7.96
CA THR A 121 14.07 -5.90 8.00
C THR A 121 13.47 -7.29 7.86
N ALA A 122 13.94 -8.06 6.89
CA ALA A 122 13.50 -9.45 6.69
C ALA A 122 13.80 -10.32 7.93
N ALA A 123 14.96 -10.13 8.56
CA ALA A 123 15.33 -10.82 9.80
C ALA A 123 14.41 -10.41 10.98
N ALA A 124 14.08 -9.12 11.11
CA ALA A 124 13.17 -8.64 12.13
C ALA A 124 11.77 -9.25 11.99
N TRP A 125 11.25 -9.33 10.77
CA TRP A 125 9.96 -10.01 10.52
C TRP A 125 10.03 -11.49 10.88
N LYS A 126 11.04 -12.20 10.41
CA LYS A 126 11.22 -13.64 10.66
C LYS A 126 11.28 -13.97 12.16
N VAL A 127 11.98 -13.17 12.93
CA VAL A 127 12.14 -13.41 14.39
C VAL A 127 10.85 -13.11 15.15
N ASN A 128 10.02 -12.19 14.66
CA ASN A 128 8.84 -11.70 15.38
C ASN A 128 7.51 -12.29 14.89
N VAL A 129 7.47 -12.97 13.71
CA VAL A 129 6.22 -13.40 13.05
C VAL A 129 5.36 -14.37 13.90
N ASP A 130 5.97 -15.09 14.85
CA ASP A 130 5.28 -16.02 15.76
C ASP A 130 4.85 -15.38 17.09
N ARG A 131 5.13 -14.07 17.28
CA ARG A 131 4.71 -13.34 18.46
C ARG A 131 3.24 -12.94 18.37
N THR A 132 2.69 -12.49 19.48
CA THR A 132 1.35 -11.89 19.48
C THR A 132 1.32 -10.65 18.55
N PRO A 133 0.15 -10.31 17.95
CA PRO A 133 0.04 -9.15 17.07
C PRO A 133 0.56 -7.84 17.69
N PRO A 134 0.32 -7.52 19.00
CA PRO A 134 0.90 -6.33 19.62
C PRO A 134 2.44 -6.36 19.68
N GLU A 135 3.02 -7.50 20.05
CA GLU A 135 4.49 -7.65 20.12
C GLU A 135 5.13 -7.55 18.73
N PHE A 136 4.50 -8.19 17.73
CA PHE A 136 4.94 -8.10 16.33
C PHE A 136 4.88 -6.66 15.82
N ALA A 137 3.75 -5.98 16.02
CA ALA A 137 3.56 -4.62 15.56
C ALA A 137 4.56 -3.67 16.23
N ARG A 138 4.74 -3.74 17.54
CA ARG A 138 5.69 -2.90 18.27
C ARG A 138 7.15 -3.13 17.87
N ALA A 139 7.51 -4.37 17.53
CA ALA A 139 8.87 -4.70 17.10
C ALA A 139 9.18 -4.32 15.65
N THR A 140 8.17 -4.31 14.77
CA THR A 140 8.40 -4.21 13.31
C THR A 140 7.89 -2.91 12.69
N MET A 141 6.83 -2.30 13.24
CA MET A 141 6.25 -1.08 12.70
C MET A 141 7.22 0.13 12.67
N PRO A 142 8.17 0.30 13.63
CA PRO A 142 9.18 1.35 13.53
C PRO A 142 10.07 1.27 12.28
N LEU A 143 10.21 0.08 11.68
CA LEU A 143 10.96 -0.09 10.44
C LEU A 143 10.26 0.53 9.23
N SER A 144 8.95 0.77 9.33
CA SER A 144 8.16 1.39 8.26
C SER A 144 8.29 2.90 8.21
N PHE A 145 8.89 3.52 9.21
CA PHE A 145 9.18 4.94 9.24
C PHE A 145 10.65 5.22 8.91
N ARG A 146 10.98 6.46 8.53
CA ARG A 146 12.37 6.89 8.43
C ARG A 146 13.09 6.70 9.78
N PRO A 147 14.41 6.49 9.77
CA PRO A 147 15.18 6.41 11.01
C PRO A 147 14.95 7.64 11.90
N GLY A 148 14.65 7.40 13.19
CA GLY A 148 14.43 8.44 14.20
C GLY A 148 13.01 9.00 14.27
N TRP A 149 12.13 8.75 13.28
CA TRP A 149 10.80 9.34 13.27
C TRP A 149 9.97 8.98 14.52
N THR A 150 10.00 7.73 14.96
CA THR A 150 9.25 7.27 16.14
C THR A 150 9.74 7.89 17.44
N ASP A 151 11.04 8.24 17.53
CA ASP A 151 11.60 8.90 18.68
C ASP A 151 11.29 10.42 18.70
N GLU A 152 11.17 11.00 17.51
CA GLU A 152 10.78 12.41 17.32
C GLU A 152 9.27 12.62 17.51
N HIS A 153 8.45 11.56 17.24
CA HIS A 153 6.98 11.60 17.25
C HIS A 153 6.38 10.46 18.08
N PRO A 154 6.74 10.31 19.38
CA PRO A 154 6.34 9.15 20.17
C PRO A 154 4.83 9.04 20.36
N ASP A 155 4.13 10.15 20.58
CA ASP A 155 2.67 10.15 20.77
C ASP A 155 1.92 9.77 19.48
N ASP A 156 2.38 10.29 18.34
CA ASP A 156 1.86 9.90 17.01
C ASP A 156 2.07 8.40 16.76
N PHE A 157 3.25 7.89 17.06
CA PHE A 157 3.55 6.46 16.90
C PHE A 157 2.67 5.57 17.77
N GLU A 158 2.49 5.91 19.05
CA GLU A 158 1.61 5.15 19.96
C GLU A 158 0.14 5.22 19.50
N GLY A 159 -0.33 6.36 18.97
CA GLY A 159 -1.65 6.48 18.36
C GLY A 159 -1.83 5.55 17.14
N LEU A 160 -0.89 5.59 16.19
CA LEU A 160 -0.90 4.73 15.02
C LEU A 160 -0.80 3.23 15.39
N LEU A 161 -0.05 2.90 16.43
CA LEU A 161 0.06 1.55 16.94
C LEU A 161 -1.27 1.10 17.56
N ALA A 162 -1.95 1.96 18.31
CA ALA A 162 -3.27 1.68 18.87
C ALA A 162 -4.30 1.42 17.75
N ASP A 163 -4.33 2.27 16.71
CA ASP A 163 -5.21 2.08 15.55
C ASP A 163 -4.94 0.74 14.84
N ARG A 164 -3.66 0.39 14.67
CA ARG A 164 -3.26 -0.91 14.10
C ARG A 164 -3.76 -2.09 14.92
N LEU A 165 -3.84 -1.93 16.22
CA LEU A 165 -4.19 -3.00 17.18
C LEU A 165 -5.69 -3.06 17.49
N GLU A 166 -6.50 -2.11 17.03
CA GLU A 166 -7.96 -2.17 17.19
C GLU A 166 -8.53 -3.38 16.44
N TYR A 167 -8.05 -3.65 15.23
CA TYR A 167 -8.40 -4.82 14.41
C TYR A 167 -7.13 -5.52 13.93
N PRO A 168 -6.44 -6.28 14.79
CA PRO A 168 -5.13 -6.80 14.48
C PRO A 168 -5.20 -7.88 13.38
N THR A 169 -4.18 -7.89 12.54
CA THR A 169 -4.01 -8.94 11.52
C THR A 169 -3.53 -10.22 12.20
N PRO A 170 -4.26 -11.35 12.08
CA PRO A 170 -3.80 -12.64 12.60
C PRO A 170 -2.48 -13.07 11.94
N PRO A 171 -1.57 -13.73 12.69
CA PRO A 171 -0.28 -14.15 12.14
C PRO A 171 -0.38 -15.03 10.88
N GLU A 172 -1.37 -15.92 10.81
CA GLU A 172 -1.61 -16.78 9.64
C GLU A 172 -2.05 -15.97 8.42
N CYS A 173 -2.87 -14.92 8.61
CA CYS A 173 -3.27 -14.03 7.52
C CYS A 173 -2.11 -13.14 7.06
N TRP A 174 -1.31 -12.66 7.99
CA TRP A 174 -0.10 -11.90 7.67
C TRP A 174 0.87 -12.76 6.82
N ARG A 175 1.09 -14.03 7.20
CA ARG A 175 1.91 -14.96 6.42
C ARG A 175 1.34 -15.20 5.03
N ALA A 176 0.03 -15.44 4.93
CA ALA A 176 -0.63 -15.67 3.64
C ALA A 176 -0.47 -14.47 2.69
N GLN A 177 -0.57 -13.23 3.21
CA GLN A 177 -0.29 -12.03 2.42
C GLN A 177 1.19 -11.91 2.07
N TYR A 178 2.10 -12.19 3.02
CA TYR A 178 3.54 -12.15 2.78
C TYR A 178 3.97 -13.14 1.70
N ASP A 179 3.49 -14.37 1.77
CA ASP A 179 3.77 -15.41 0.77
C ASP A 179 3.24 -15.02 -0.62
N ALA A 180 2.07 -14.39 -0.68
CA ALA A 180 1.52 -13.82 -1.92
C ALA A 180 2.42 -12.72 -2.49
N CYS A 181 2.98 -11.85 -1.65
CA CYS A 181 3.94 -10.82 -2.08
C CYS A 181 5.23 -11.44 -2.63
N VAL A 182 5.76 -12.47 -1.95
CA VAL A 182 7.00 -13.18 -2.37
C VAL A 182 6.78 -13.88 -3.70
N ASP A 183 5.67 -14.61 -3.84
CA ASP A 183 5.34 -15.31 -5.08
C ASP A 183 5.18 -14.31 -6.25
N TRP A 184 4.38 -13.28 -6.08
CA TRP A 184 4.15 -12.24 -7.10
C TRP A 184 5.44 -11.51 -7.46
N GLY A 185 6.25 -11.11 -6.46
CA GLY A 185 7.52 -10.41 -6.66
C GLY A 185 8.56 -11.24 -7.41
N SER A 186 8.47 -12.58 -7.33
CA SER A 186 9.37 -13.50 -8.03
C SER A 186 9.04 -13.66 -9.52
N ARG A 187 7.84 -13.26 -9.95
CA ARG A 187 7.34 -13.42 -11.32
C ARG A 187 7.49 -12.12 -12.11
N SER A 188 7.77 -12.22 -13.40
CA SER A 188 7.70 -11.06 -14.29
C SER A 188 6.27 -10.55 -14.38
N THR A 189 6.08 -9.27 -14.11
CA THR A 189 4.78 -8.59 -14.18
C THR A 189 4.65 -7.82 -15.49
N GLN A 190 3.42 -7.55 -15.89
CA GLN A 190 3.10 -6.90 -17.16
C GLN A 190 2.87 -5.39 -16.98
N VAL A 191 3.67 -4.74 -16.13
CA VAL A 191 3.50 -3.31 -15.82
C VAL A 191 3.67 -2.40 -17.04
N GLU A 192 4.35 -2.88 -18.08
CA GLU A 192 4.47 -2.19 -19.36
C GLU A 192 3.14 -2.06 -20.12
N GLN A 193 2.11 -2.83 -19.72
CA GLN A 193 0.75 -2.75 -20.27
C GLN A 193 -0.14 -1.74 -19.55
N ILE A 194 0.36 -1.09 -18.49
CA ILE A 194 -0.38 -0.05 -17.78
C ILE A 194 -0.44 1.19 -18.67
N GLU A 195 -1.65 1.51 -19.15
CA GLU A 195 -1.94 2.69 -19.97
C GLU A 195 -2.48 3.85 -19.13
N ALA A 196 -2.99 3.59 -17.93
CA ALA A 196 -3.48 4.62 -17.03
C ALA A 196 -2.35 5.59 -16.65
N PRO A 197 -2.58 6.92 -16.69
CA PRO A 197 -1.61 7.89 -16.17
C PRO A 197 -1.19 7.49 -14.75
N THR A 198 0.12 7.32 -14.54
CA THR A 198 0.66 6.75 -13.30
C THR A 198 1.60 7.72 -12.61
N LEU A 199 1.42 7.87 -11.30
CA LEU A 199 2.34 8.54 -10.39
C LEU A 199 3.00 7.50 -9.49
N VAL A 200 4.31 7.44 -9.51
CA VAL A 200 5.13 6.62 -8.59
C VAL A 200 5.73 7.54 -7.54
N VAL A 201 5.53 7.21 -6.26
CA VAL A 201 6.03 7.99 -5.13
C VAL A 201 6.88 7.09 -4.24
N HIS A 202 8.12 7.50 -3.93
CA HIS A 202 9.01 6.68 -3.11
C HIS A 202 9.90 7.51 -2.20
N GLY A 203 10.08 7.05 -0.96
CA GLY A 203 11.02 7.63 0.00
C GLY A 203 12.41 7.02 -0.13
N ASP A 204 13.46 7.83 -0.12
CA ASP A 204 14.83 7.33 -0.26
C ASP A 204 15.43 6.75 1.04
N ALA A 205 14.70 6.88 2.16
CA ALA A 205 15.00 6.21 3.42
C ALA A 205 14.08 5.00 3.71
N ASP A 206 13.38 4.47 2.69
CA ASP A 206 12.52 3.29 2.83
C ASP A 206 13.33 2.04 3.17
N ARG A 207 13.08 1.48 4.36
CA ARG A 207 13.75 0.28 4.87
C ARG A 207 12.96 -1.01 4.63
N ILE A 208 11.84 -0.93 3.93
CA ILE A 208 10.97 -2.09 3.59
C ILE A 208 11.10 -2.43 2.11
N VAL A 209 10.81 -1.46 1.25
CA VAL A 209 10.94 -1.57 -0.20
C VAL A 209 12.01 -0.57 -0.64
N PRO A 210 13.21 -1.02 -1.07
CA PRO A 210 14.28 -0.13 -1.48
C PRO A 210 13.86 0.85 -2.58
N TYR A 211 14.35 2.08 -2.50
CA TYR A 211 14.05 3.20 -3.39
C TYR A 211 14.21 2.88 -4.88
N GLU A 212 15.21 2.06 -5.20
CA GLU A 212 15.51 1.61 -6.57
C GLU A 212 14.32 0.90 -7.24
N ASN A 213 13.42 0.31 -6.45
CA ASN A 213 12.20 -0.31 -6.96
C ASN A 213 11.22 0.74 -7.51
N GLY A 214 11.14 1.91 -6.91
CA GLY A 214 10.37 3.04 -7.45
C GLY A 214 10.92 3.55 -8.77
N VAL A 215 12.25 3.66 -8.87
CA VAL A 215 12.93 4.04 -10.11
C VAL A 215 12.69 2.99 -11.22
N GLU A 216 12.70 1.70 -10.86
CA GLU A 216 12.41 0.63 -11.81
C GLU A 216 10.94 0.66 -12.29
N LEU A 217 10.00 1.00 -11.41
CA LEU A 217 8.59 1.20 -11.79
C LEU A 217 8.45 2.31 -12.83
N GLU A 218 9.04 3.49 -12.57
CA GLU A 218 9.01 4.61 -13.51
C GLU A 218 9.63 4.24 -14.86
N ARG A 219 10.74 3.52 -14.84
CA ARG A 219 11.40 3.05 -16.06
C ARG A 219 10.52 2.10 -16.89
N ARG A 220 9.69 1.26 -16.23
CA ARG A 220 8.92 0.20 -16.87
C ARG A 220 7.49 0.60 -17.24
N ILE A 221 6.87 1.52 -16.49
CA ILE A 221 5.50 1.98 -16.78
C ILE A 221 5.57 3.16 -17.77
N PRO A 222 5.07 3.01 -18.99
CA PRO A 222 5.16 4.06 -20.00
C PRO A 222 4.49 5.36 -19.57
N GLY A 223 5.22 6.48 -19.64
CA GLY A 223 4.68 7.80 -19.34
C GLY A 223 4.37 8.06 -17.86
N SER A 224 4.81 7.20 -16.96
CA SER A 224 4.68 7.45 -15.51
C SER A 224 5.52 8.65 -15.07
N ARG A 225 5.08 9.32 -14.00
CA ARG A 225 5.84 10.35 -13.29
C ARG A 225 6.42 9.76 -12.02
N PHE A 226 7.65 10.14 -11.69
CA PHE A 226 8.28 9.72 -10.44
C PHE A 226 8.52 10.92 -9.51
N GLU A 227 8.10 10.77 -8.25
CA GLU A 227 8.28 11.77 -7.20
C GLU A 227 9.04 11.16 -6.02
N ALA A 228 10.24 11.65 -5.81
CA ALA A 228 11.07 11.28 -4.67
C ALA A 228 10.70 12.07 -3.42
N PHE A 229 10.71 11.38 -2.27
CA PHE A 229 10.60 11.99 -0.95
C PHE A 229 11.94 11.85 -0.22
N PRO A 230 12.81 12.89 -0.29
CA PRO A 230 14.10 12.85 0.38
C PRO A 230 13.94 12.69 1.90
N GLY A 231 14.60 11.69 2.45
CA GLY A 231 14.50 11.32 3.86
C GLY A 231 13.21 10.59 4.24
N GLY A 232 12.27 10.37 3.33
CA GLY A 232 11.00 9.69 3.60
C GLY A 232 11.18 8.18 3.78
N GLY A 233 10.48 7.60 4.76
CA GLY A 233 10.42 6.16 4.99
C GLY A 233 9.35 5.46 4.16
N HIS A 234 9.02 4.23 4.51
CA HIS A 234 7.99 3.44 3.85
C HIS A 234 6.57 4.03 4.03
N LEU A 235 6.31 4.66 5.16
CA LEU A 235 5.06 5.35 5.45
C LEU A 235 5.19 6.87 5.27
N LEU A 236 5.94 7.32 4.26
CA LEU A 236 6.15 8.74 3.93
C LEU A 236 4.85 9.55 3.85
N PHE A 237 3.76 8.92 3.42
CA PHE A 237 2.43 9.53 3.34
C PHE A 237 1.80 9.81 4.73
N ILE A 238 2.33 9.19 5.79
CA ILE A 238 2.05 9.54 7.18
C ILE A 238 3.06 10.58 7.68
N GLU A 239 4.35 10.39 7.41
CA GLU A 239 5.43 11.28 7.84
C GLU A 239 5.29 12.69 7.27
N GLU A 240 5.01 12.79 5.98
CA GLU A 240 4.95 14.01 5.17
C GLU A 240 3.54 14.24 4.58
N ALA A 241 2.49 13.93 5.36
CA ALA A 241 1.11 13.92 4.87
C ALA A 241 0.68 15.19 4.12
N PRO A 242 0.98 16.42 4.58
CA PRO A 242 0.56 17.62 3.85
C PRO A 242 1.13 17.71 2.43
N ARG A 243 2.44 17.44 2.27
CA ARG A 243 3.12 17.45 0.97
C ARG A 243 2.59 16.33 0.07
N PHE A 244 2.49 15.13 0.62
CA PHE A 244 1.98 13.97 -0.11
C PHE A 244 0.54 14.19 -0.59
N ASN A 245 -0.34 14.64 0.29
CA ASN A 245 -1.75 14.88 -0.05
C ASN A 245 -1.91 15.92 -1.17
N ALA A 246 -1.21 17.05 -1.08
CA ALA A 246 -1.28 18.11 -2.08
C ALA A 246 -0.80 17.63 -3.46
N MET A 247 0.31 16.88 -3.49
CA MET A 247 0.89 16.34 -4.72
C MET A 247 -0.04 15.32 -5.39
N VAL A 248 -0.57 14.36 -4.62
CA VAL A 248 -1.49 13.35 -5.16
C VAL A 248 -2.81 13.99 -5.61
N SER A 249 -3.38 14.92 -4.83
CA SER A 249 -4.59 15.66 -5.26
C SER A 249 -4.38 16.39 -6.58
N SER A 250 -3.24 17.06 -6.76
CA SER A 250 -2.91 17.72 -8.03
C SER A 250 -2.86 16.73 -9.19
N PHE A 251 -2.15 15.62 -9.02
CA PHE A 251 -2.04 14.59 -10.05
C PHE A 251 -3.41 13.97 -10.42
N LEU A 252 -4.28 13.73 -9.45
CA LEU A 252 -5.58 13.12 -9.68
C LEU A 252 -6.60 14.09 -10.30
N SER A 253 -6.35 15.41 -10.22
CA SER A 253 -7.23 16.47 -10.77
C SER A 253 -6.82 16.94 -12.16
N ASP A 254 -5.62 16.59 -12.65
CA ASP A 254 -5.14 16.90 -14.03
C ASP A 254 -5.99 16.14 -15.09
#